data_3df4f5a1684dca17ed318a80a9b3188c
#
_entry.id   3df4f5a1684dca17ed318a80a9b3188c
#
_cell.length_a   1.000
_cell.length_b   1.000
_cell.length_c   1.000
_cell.angle_alpha   90.00
_cell.angle_beta   90.00
_cell.angle_gamma   90.00
#
_symmetry.space_group_name_H-M   'P 1'
#
loop_
_entity.id
_entity.type
_entity.pdbx_description
1 polymer ?
#
loop_
_entity_poly.entity_id
_entity_poly.type
_entity_poly.pdbx_seq_one_letter_code
_entity_poly.pdbx_strand_id
1 'polypeptide(L)'
;MSMPTPARTIAVSATPLAGVSAAEWERLLAANPTASAFSNRAVHAAWWSAHSDTAQDVSLAARDAASNELLGYLPLMKRPDSVIYSGATFHIDYATVLLEQTSPGAEDDVAAALADALININTPLNLLRLRNEDAAHARMISAITRAAQANNRTATFGVEEPAPFIDLVEITTFDEHLERLDKKERHEIRRKLRRAEAAGVQISASKDLTTDLPEFIRLHRARWGESGLFTATEKGASEERFMREIFSTAPAGMITLLLARNEEFGTFAAGLFLRDANALRYWNAGGDIAARALSPGVLLFAHGLTMAISEKLPRLDFLRGNEAYKYECGAVDAQVMQLQVPA
;
A
#
# COMPACT_ATOMS: atom_id res chain seq x y z
N MET A 1 35.19 -17.28 -27.00
CA MET A 1 33.79 -17.27 -27.49
C MET A 1 32.91 -17.79 -26.38
N SER A 2 32.15 -16.91 -25.74
CA SER A 2 31.16 -17.32 -24.73
C SER A 2 30.00 -17.97 -25.49
N MET A 3 29.67 -19.21 -25.13
CA MET A 3 28.47 -19.87 -25.67
C MET A 3 27.23 -19.03 -25.31
N PRO A 4 26.31 -18.77 -26.23
CA PRO A 4 25.06 -18.13 -25.87
C PRO A 4 24.36 -18.95 -24.81
N THR A 5 23.98 -18.32 -23.70
CA THR A 5 23.13 -18.96 -22.69
C THR A 5 21.85 -19.43 -23.40
N PRO A 6 21.43 -20.70 -23.23
CA PRO A 6 20.23 -21.19 -23.87
C PRO A 6 19.03 -20.31 -23.47
N ALA A 7 18.19 -19.99 -24.45
CA ALA A 7 16.98 -19.21 -24.20
C ALA A 7 16.13 -19.91 -23.14
N ARG A 8 15.83 -19.19 -22.06
CA ARG A 8 15.05 -19.68 -20.93
C ARG A 8 13.61 -19.89 -21.37
N THR A 9 13.03 -21.05 -21.13
CA THR A 9 11.62 -21.31 -21.42
C THR A 9 10.79 -20.95 -20.20
N ILE A 10 9.83 -20.03 -20.35
CA ILE A 10 8.97 -19.56 -19.27
C ILE A 10 7.60 -20.23 -19.39
N ALA A 11 7.19 -20.91 -18.32
CA ALA A 11 5.87 -21.49 -18.18
C ALA A 11 5.02 -20.60 -17.25
N VAL A 12 3.82 -20.23 -17.68
CA VAL A 12 2.88 -19.45 -16.87
C VAL A 12 1.68 -20.32 -16.51
N SER A 13 1.30 -20.28 -15.23
CA SER A 13 0.14 -21.01 -14.71
C SER A 13 -0.66 -20.17 -13.73
N ALA A 14 -1.96 -20.44 -13.62
CA ALA A 14 -2.77 -19.96 -12.52
C ALA A 14 -2.24 -20.61 -11.21
N THR A 15 -1.80 -19.77 -10.31
CA THR A 15 -1.18 -20.20 -9.06
C THR A 15 -1.66 -19.32 -7.92
N PRO A 16 -2.59 -19.80 -7.09
CA PRO A 16 -3.03 -19.06 -5.91
C PRO A 16 -1.87 -18.72 -4.97
N LEU A 17 -2.05 -17.69 -4.12
CA LEU A 17 -1.03 -17.26 -3.17
C LEU A 17 -0.44 -18.43 -2.33
N ALA A 18 -1.26 -19.39 -1.96
CA ALA A 18 -0.83 -20.58 -1.22
C ALA A 18 0.19 -21.46 -1.99
N GLY A 19 0.23 -21.36 -3.32
CA GLY A 19 1.18 -22.07 -4.20
C GLY A 19 2.52 -21.37 -4.36
N VAL A 20 2.74 -20.22 -3.68
CA VAL A 20 4.00 -19.48 -3.67
C VAL A 20 4.56 -19.45 -2.25
N SER A 21 5.74 -19.99 -2.07
CA SER A 21 6.40 -20.00 -0.77
C SER A 21 6.84 -18.60 -0.33
N ALA A 22 7.00 -18.40 0.99
CA ALA A 22 7.50 -17.14 1.52
C ALA A 22 8.90 -16.81 0.96
N ALA A 23 9.78 -17.80 0.83
CA ALA A 23 11.14 -17.59 0.31
C ALA A 23 11.15 -17.13 -1.16
N GLU A 24 10.29 -17.72 -2.02
CA GLU A 24 10.14 -17.27 -3.42
C GLU A 24 9.63 -15.85 -3.51
N TRP A 25 8.62 -15.52 -2.68
CA TRP A 25 8.04 -14.16 -2.62
C TRP A 25 9.10 -13.15 -2.20
N GLU A 26 9.80 -13.40 -1.08
CA GLU A 26 10.81 -12.47 -0.54
C GLU A 26 11.97 -12.27 -1.52
N ARG A 27 12.38 -13.32 -2.23
CA ARG A 27 13.42 -13.20 -3.25
C ARG A 27 13.01 -12.24 -4.38
N LEU A 28 11.80 -12.38 -4.90
CA LEU A 28 11.29 -11.47 -5.94
C LEU A 28 11.02 -10.07 -5.39
N LEU A 29 10.53 -9.95 -4.16
CA LEU A 29 10.30 -8.66 -3.53
C LEU A 29 11.61 -7.89 -3.32
N ALA A 30 12.66 -8.57 -2.86
CA ALA A 30 14.00 -7.98 -2.70
C ALA A 30 14.61 -7.51 -4.03
N ALA A 31 14.22 -8.09 -5.15
CA ALA A 31 14.63 -7.66 -6.48
C ALA A 31 13.92 -6.36 -6.95
N ASN A 32 12.86 -5.92 -6.27
CA ASN A 32 12.13 -4.68 -6.59
C ASN A 32 12.32 -3.61 -5.51
N PRO A 33 13.36 -2.76 -5.59
CA PRO A 33 13.65 -1.75 -4.58
C PRO A 33 12.59 -0.64 -4.49
N THR A 34 11.72 -0.54 -5.48
CA THR A 34 10.62 0.44 -5.50
C THR A 34 9.29 -0.11 -4.97
N ALA A 35 9.26 -1.40 -4.59
CA ALA A 35 8.08 -2.00 -4.00
C ALA A 35 7.67 -1.29 -2.71
N SER A 36 6.37 -1.22 -2.47
CA SER A 36 5.82 -0.63 -1.25
C SER A 36 5.60 -1.67 -0.16
N ALA A 37 5.32 -1.20 1.06
CA ALA A 37 4.91 -2.07 2.18
C ALA A 37 3.70 -2.96 1.82
N PHE A 38 2.82 -2.50 0.93
CA PHE A 38 1.68 -3.31 0.44
C PHE A 38 2.11 -4.55 -0.35
N SER A 39 3.33 -4.57 -0.89
CA SER A 39 3.87 -5.73 -1.59
C SER A 39 4.40 -6.83 -0.66
N ASN A 40 4.34 -6.62 0.66
CA ASN A 40 4.72 -7.68 1.60
C ASN A 40 3.70 -8.83 1.55
N ARG A 41 4.21 -10.07 1.59
CA ARG A 41 3.36 -11.27 1.52
C ARG A 41 2.32 -11.34 2.64
N ALA A 42 2.65 -10.83 3.84
CA ALA A 42 1.71 -10.80 4.97
C ALA A 42 0.46 -9.99 4.67
N VAL A 43 0.55 -8.88 3.90
CA VAL A 43 -0.60 -8.08 3.49
C VAL A 43 -1.55 -8.90 2.62
N HIS A 44 -1.02 -9.61 1.63
CA HIS A 44 -1.82 -10.45 0.74
C HIS A 44 -2.41 -11.66 1.46
N ALA A 45 -1.64 -12.30 2.34
CA ALA A 45 -2.11 -13.42 3.15
C ALA A 45 -3.24 -13.00 4.09
N ALA A 46 -3.08 -11.87 4.79
CA ALA A 46 -4.11 -11.32 5.65
C ALA A 46 -5.39 -10.96 4.87
N TRP A 47 -5.23 -10.37 3.67
CA TRP A 47 -6.37 -10.04 2.82
C TRP A 47 -7.14 -11.28 2.40
N TRP A 48 -6.46 -12.32 1.90
CA TRP A 48 -7.10 -13.57 1.49
C TRP A 48 -7.71 -14.32 2.68
N SER A 49 -7.09 -14.30 3.85
CA SER A 49 -7.65 -14.88 5.07
C SER A 49 -8.99 -14.24 5.45
N ALA A 50 -9.14 -12.95 5.22
CA ALA A 50 -10.32 -12.19 5.62
C ALA A 50 -11.42 -12.08 4.56
N HIS A 51 -11.08 -12.20 3.27
CA HIS A 51 -11.97 -11.85 2.14
C HIS A 51 -12.07 -12.91 1.04
N SER A 52 -11.59 -14.14 1.26
CA SER A 52 -11.60 -15.23 0.26
C SER A 52 -13.01 -15.63 -0.21
N ASP A 53 -14.04 -15.30 0.54
CA ASP A 53 -15.43 -15.53 0.20
C ASP A 53 -15.99 -14.48 -0.79
N THR A 54 -15.28 -13.37 -0.98
CA THR A 54 -15.74 -12.23 -1.81
C THR A 54 -15.12 -12.20 -3.22
N ALA A 55 -14.09 -13.01 -3.47
CA ALA A 55 -13.36 -13.02 -4.72
C ALA A 55 -12.69 -14.38 -4.98
N GLN A 56 -12.42 -14.67 -6.24
CA GLN A 56 -11.64 -15.84 -6.66
C GLN A 56 -10.18 -15.44 -6.88
N ASP A 57 -9.25 -16.22 -6.32
CA ASP A 57 -7.82 -16.08 -6.60
C ASP A 57 -7.53 -16.60 -8.02
N VAL A 58 -7.09 -15.70 -8.90
CA VAL A 58 -6.70 -15.99 -10.29
C VAL A 58 -5.26 -15.53 -10.55
N SER A 59 -4.45 -15.48 -9.51
CA SER A 59 -3.06 -15.08 -9.58
C SER A 59 -2.27 -15.91 -10.56
N LEU A 60 -1.29 -15.30 -11.22
CA LEU A 60 -0.44 -15.92 -12.23
C LEU A 60 1.00 -16.00 -11.73
N ALA A 61 1.60 -17.17 -11.89
CA ALA A 61 3.02 -17.42 -11.67
C ALA A 61 3.72 -17.73 -13.00
N ALA A 62 4.82 -17.03 -13.26
CA ALA A 62 5.77 -17.37 -14.30
C ALA A 62 6.94 -18.13 -13.68
N ARG A 63 7.23 -19.31 -14.21
CA ARG A 63 8.32 -20.18 -13.73
C ARG A 63 9.23 -20.58 -14.87
N ASP A 64 10.50 -20.79 -14.56
CA ASP A 64 11.43 -21.46 -15.46
C ASP A 64 10.99 -22.91 -15.66
N ALA A 65 10.78 -23.31 -16.92
CA ALA A 65 10.25 -24.64 -17.23
C ALA A 65 11.22 -25.78 -16.89
N ALA A 66 12.53 -25.53 -16.80
CA ALA A 66 13.53 -26.52 -16.49
C ALA A 66 13.80 -26.67 -14.99
N SER A 67 13.93 -25.53 -14.27
CA SER A 67 14.27 -25.51 -12.85
C SER A 67 13.07 -25.39 -11.92
N ASN A 68 11.89 -25.00 -12.45
CA ASN A 68 10.69 -24.64 -11.71
C ASN A 68 10.87 -23.41 -10.81
N GLU A 69 11.93 -22.63 -10.98
CA GLU A 69 12.16 -21.41 -10.24
C GLU A 69 11.08 -20.36 -10.57
N LEU A 70 10.54 -19.68 -9.54
CA LEU A 70 9.57 -18.60 -9.72
C LEU A 70 10.30 -17.36 -10.27
N LEU A 71 9.88 -16.86 -11.44
CA LEU A 71 10.48 -15.72 -12.14
C LEU A 71 9.63 -14.46 -12.02
N GLY A 72 8.34 -14.61 -11.86
CA GLY A 72 7.40 -13.50 -11.69
C GLY A 72 6.08 -13.97 -11.12
N TYR A 73 5.39 -13.03 -10.46
CA TYR A 73 4.09 -13.30 -9.86
C TYR A 73 3.20 -12.07 -9.92
N LEU A 74 1.97 -12.28 -10.39
CA LEU A 74 0.91 -11.28 -10.37
C LEU A 74 -0.17 -11.75 -9.39
N PRO A 75 -0.29 -11.15 -8.21
CA PRO A 75 -1.39 -11.42 -7.31
C PRO A 75 -2.67 -10.77 -7.86
N LEU A 76 -3.59 -11.60 -8.33
CA LEU A 76 -4.81 -11.20 -9.02
C LEU A 76 -6.03 -11.81 -8.37
N MET A 77 -7.16 -11.09 -8.45
CA MET A 77 -8.45 -11.61 -8.06
C MET A 77 -9.50 -11.33 -9.13
N LYS A 78 -10.41 -12.28 -9.33
CA LYS A 78 -11.56 -12.15 -10.20
C LYS A 78 -12.76 -11.66 -9.40
N ARG A 79 -13.36 -10.61 -9.89
CA ARG A 79 -14.66 -10.08 -9.46
C ARG A 79 -15.72 -10.44 -10.51
N PRO A 80 -17.02 -10.20 -10.24
CA PRO A 80 -18.07 -10.55 -11.20
C PRO A 80 -17.87 -9.98 -12.61
N ASP A 81 -17.28 -8.80 -12.72
CA ASP A 81 -17.16 -8.01 -13.94
C ASP A 81 -15.73 -7.84 -14.47
N SER A 82 -14.71 -8.14 -13.68
CA SER A 82 -13.32 -7.86 -14.05
C SER A 82 -12.29 -8.66 -13.25
N VAL A 83 -11.06 -8.67 -13.77
CA VAL A 83 -9.87 -9.06 -13.01
C VAL A 83 -9.15 -7.79 -12.54
N ILE A 84 -8.79 -7.77 -11.26
CA ILE A 84 -8.04 -6.68 -10.63
C ILE A 84 -6.85 -7.25 -9.84
N TYR A 85 -5.91 -6.39 -9.41
CA TYR A 85 -4.88 -6.82 -8.45
C TYR A 85 -5.52 -7.21 -7.12
N SER A 86 -4.98 -8.26 -6.50
CA SER A 86 -5.45 -8.78 -5.21
C SER A 86 -5.40 -7.70 -4.14
N GLY A 87 -6.52 -7.49 -3.44
CA GLY A 87 -6.64 -6.49 -2.41
C GLY A 87 -6.76 -5.04 -2.88
N ALA A 88 -6.74 -4.76 -4.21
CA ALA A 88 -6.95 -3.42 -4.77
C ALA A 88 -8.42 -2.98 -4.63
N THR A 89 -8.93 -3.05 -3.42
CA THR A 89 -10.24 -2.58 -2.98
C THR A 89 -10.05 -1.36 -2.09
N PHE A 90 -10.06 -1.56 -0.78
CA PHE A 90 -9.86 -0.47 0.18
C PHE A 90 -8.47 -0.51 0.85
N HIS A 91 -7.91 -1.70 1.04
CA HIS A 91 -6.75 -1.90 1.94
C HIS A 91 -5.40 -1.76 1.26
N ILE A 92 -5.30 -2.08 -0.03
CA ILE A 92 -4.04 -2.06 -0.77
C ILE A 92 -4.05 -0.86 -1.70
N ASP A 93 -3.31 0.17 -1.33
CA ASP A 93 -3.25 1.42 -2.07
C ASP A 93 -2.26 1.42 -3.22
N TYR A 94 -1.33 0.48 -3.24
CA TYR A 94 -0.36 0.29 -4.31
C TYR A 94 -0.32 -1.18 -4.70
N ALA A 95 -0.51 -1.47 -5.99
CA ALA A 95 -0.50 -2.82 -6.52
C ALA A 95 0.84 -3.52 -6.29
N THR A 96 0.81 -4.84 -6.32
CA THR A 96 2.01 -5.67 -6.25
C THR A 96 2.24 -6.32 -7.60
N VAL A 97 3.45 -6.15 -8.13
CA VAL A 97 3.98 -6.87 -9.28
C VAL A 97 5.35 -7.38 -8.89
N LEU A 98 5.56 -8.69 -8.90
CA LEU A 98 6.83 -9.31 -8.61
C LEU A 98 7.44 -9.84 -9.89
N LEU A 99 8.62 -9.34 -10.27
CA LEU A 99 9.40 -9.78 -11.42
C LEU A 99 10.86 -9.94 -11.00
N GLU A 100 11.51 -10.98 -11.48
CA GLU A 100 12.96 -11.12 -11.26
C GLU A 100 13.74 -10.01 -12.00
N GLN A 101 14.94 -9.72 -11.49
CA GLN A 101 15.88 -8.77 -12.10
C GLN A 101 17.26 -9.45 -12.26
N THR A 102 17.32 -10.46 -13.12
CA THR A 102 18.56 -11.28 -13.22
C THR A 102 19.46 -10.90 -14.39
N SER A 103 18.93 -10.31 -15.45
CA SER A 103 19.72 -9.89 -16.62
C SER A 103 18.98 -8.81 -17.40
N PRO A 104 19.66 -7.83 -18.02
CA PRO A 104 19.00 -6.88 -18.90
C PRO A 104 18.22 -7.61 -19.99
N GLY A 105 16.91 -7.39 -20.05
CA GLY A 105 15.98 -8.01 -21.02
C GLY A 105 15.26 -9.28 -20.53
N ALA A 106 15.78 -10.03 -19.57
CA ALA A 106 15.12 -11.25 -19.10
C ALA A 106 13.80 -10.97 -18.35
N GLU A 107 13.70 -9.86 -17.67
CA GLU A 107 12.47 -9.40 -17.02
C GLU A 107 11.37 -9.03 -18.02
N ASP A 108 11.73 -8.61 -19.23
CA ASP A 108 10.76 -8.29 -20.29
C ASP A 108 10.09 -9.56 -20.85
N ASP A 109 10.84 -10.66 -20.95
CA ASP A 109 10.31 -11.96 -21.37
C ASP A 109 9.33 -12.51 -20.33
N VAL A 110 9.63 -12.35 -19.03
CA VAL A 110 8.73 -12.75 -17.94
C VAL A 110 7.47 -11.90 -17.96
N ALA A 111 7.60 -10.58 -18.11
CA ALA A 111 6.46 -9.68 -18.19
C ALA A 111 5.59 -9.97 -19.42
N ALA A 112 6.20 -10.29 -20.59
CA ALA A 112 5.47 -10.65 -21.80
C ALA A 112 4.69 -11.96 -21.62
N ALA A 113 5.31 -13.00 -21.07
CA ALA A 113 4.65 -14.27 -20.81
C ALA A 113 3.46 -14.14 -19.83
N LEU A 114 3.63 -13.34 -18.76
CA LEU A 114 2.54 -13.05 -17.83
C LEU A 114 1.42 -12.23 -18.49
N ALA A 115 1.76 -11.27 -19.34
CA ALA A 115 0.78 -10.43 -20.04
C ALA A 115 -0.04 -11.27 -21.04
N ASP A 116 0.59 -12.14 -21.82
CA ASP A 116 -0.10 -13.05 -22.74
C ASP A 116 -1.07 -13.97 -21.99
N ALA A 117 -0.64 -14.56 -20.88
CA ALA A 117 -1.50 -15.38 -20.04
C ALA A 117 -2.67 -14.58 -19.46
N LEU A 118 -2.44 -13.34 -19.02
CA LEU A 118 -3.46 -12.47 -18.47
C LEU A 118 -4.53 -12.09 -19.51
N ILE A 119 -4.11 -11.72 -20.72
CA ILE A 119 -5.03 -11.39 -21.83
C ILE A 119 -5.89 -12.60 -22.22
N ASN A 120 -5.34 -13.80 -22.13
CA ASN A 120 -6.03 -15.06 -22.43
C ASN A 120 -7.07 -15.49 -21.37
N ILE A 121 -7.15 -14.82 -20.22
CA ILE A 121 -8.25 -15.05 -19.25
C ILE A 121 -9.61 -14.67 -19.86
N ASN A 122 -9.63 -13.86 -20.90
CA ASN A 122 -10.83 -13.43 -21.63
C ASN A 122 -11.92 -12.82 -20.72
N THR A 123 -11.49 -12.04 -19.76
CA THR A 123 -12.30 -11.26 -18.83
C THR A 123 -11.79 -9.83 -18.87
N PRO A 124 -12.63 -8.78 -18.73
CA PRO A 124 -12.16 -7.42 -18.66
C PRO A 124 -11.08 -7.28 -17.56
N LEU A 125 -10.01 -6.54 -17.86
CA LEU A 125 -8.98 -6.20 -16.90
C LEU A 125 -9.22 -4.76 -16.40
N ASN A 126 -9.23 -4.58 -15.10
CA ASN A 126 -9.26 -3.26 -14.46
C ASN A 126 -8.13 -3.19 -13.42
N LEU A 127 -6.91 -3.01 -13.91
CA LEU A 127 -5.70 -3.06 -13.11
C LEU A 127 -5.44 -1.70 -12.46
N LEU A 128 -5.86 -1.58 -11.22
CA LEU A 128 -5.81 -0.36 -10.40
C LEU A 128 -4.52 -0.29 -9.57
N ARG A 129 -4.24 0.88 -8.98
CA ARG A 129 -3.18 1.09 -7.99
C ARG A 129 -1.76 0.99 -8.54
N LEU A 130 -1.58 1.18 -9.84
CA LEU A 130 -0.27 1.18 -10.46
C LEU A 130 0.49 2.48 -10.14
N ARG A 131 1.82 2.41 -10.06
CA ARG A 131 2.69 3.57 -9.79
C ARG A 131 3.70 3.73 -10.92
N ASN A 132 3.86 4.97 -11.40
CA ASN A 132 4.79 5.27 -12.48
C ASN A 132 6.27 5.07 -12.09
N GLU A 133 6.59 5.29 -10.82
CA GLU A 133 7.94 5.12 -10.29
C GLU A 133 8.31 3.66 -10.00
N ASP A 134 7.38 2.73 -10.12
CA ASP A 134 7.65 1.30 -9.94
C ASP A 134 8.02 0.65 -11.28
N ALA A 135 9.28 0.20 -11.38
CA ALA A 135 9.81 -0.36 -12.62
C ALA A 135 9.09 -1.65 -13.04
N ALA A 136 8.63 -2.47 -12.10
CA ALA A 136 7.87 -3.69 -12.40
C ALA A 136 6.49 -3.34 -12.97
N HIS A 137 5.83 -2.30 -12.43
CA HIS A 137 4.58 -1.79 -13.00
C HIS A 137 4.76 -1.30 -14.43
N ALA A 138 5.78 -0.48 -14.70
CA ALA A 138 6.05 0.06 -16.03
C ALA A 138 6.25 -1.05 -17.09
N ARG A 139 6.98 -2.12 -16.72
CA ARG A 139 7.18 -3.29 -17.59
C ARG A 139 5.87 -4.03 -17.84
N MET A 140 5.08 -4.29 -16.80
CA MET A 140 3.78 -4.96 -16.96
C MET A 140 2.79 -4.14 -17.80
N ILE A 141 2.73 -2.81 -17.60
CA ILE A 141 1.88 -1.92 -18.41
C ILE A 141 2.27 -2.05 -19.89
N SER A 142 3.57 -1.96 -20.20
CA SER A 142 4.07 -2.11 -21.58
C SER A 142 3.76 -3.49 -22.16
N ALA A 143 3.98 -4.55 -21.39
CA ALA A 143 3.73 -5.93 -21.84
C ALA A 143 2.23 -6.19 -22.09
N ILE A 144 1.35 -5.78 -21.17
CA ILE A 144 -0.10 -5.94 -21.31
C ILE A 144 -0.63 -5.13 -22.50
N THR A 145 -0.10 -3.92 -22.69
CA THR A 145 -0.51 -3.09 -23.84
C THR A 145 -0.16 -3.76 -25.17
N ARG A 146 1.06 -4.31 -25.29
CA ARG A 146 1.47 -5.07 -26.49
C ARG A 146 0.65 -6.34 -26.69
N ALA A 147 0.44 -7.13 -25.63
CA ALA A 147 -0.36 -8.35 -25.69
C ALA A 147 -1.82 -8.07 -26.07
N ALA A 148 -2.41 -7.00 -25.54
CA ALA A 148 -3.77 -6.57 -25.91
C ALA A 148 -3.85 -6.21 -27.40
N GLN A 149 -2.92 -5.40 -27.91
CA GLN A 149 -2.85 -5.04 -29.33
C GLN A 149 -2.70 -6.26 -30.23
N ALA A 150 -1.85 -7.22 -29.88
CA ALA A 150 -1.67 -8.46 -30.64
C ALA A 150 -2.95 -9.31 -30.70
N ASN A 151 -3.83 -9.15 -29.70
CA ASN A 151 -5.13 -9.82 -29.61
C ASN A 151 -6.32 -8.94 -30.08
N ASN A 152 -6.07 -7.85 -30.82
CA ASN A 152 -7.06 -6.88 -31.26
C ASN A 152 -7.91 -6.26 -30.14
N ARG A 153 -7.36 -6.14 -28.95
CA ARG A 153 -7.97 -5.47 -27.79
C ARG A 153 -7.29 -4.13 -27.55
N THR A 154 -8.03 -3.16 -27.05
CA THR A 154 -7.50 -1.83 -26.73
C THR A 154 -7.18 -1.75 -25.24
N ALA A 155 -5.94 -1.46 -24.91
CA ALA A 155 -5.53 -1.11 -23.55
C ALA A 155 -5.61 0.41 -23.36
N THR A 156 -6.27 0.86 -22.30
CA THR A 156 -6.34 2.27 -21.92
C THR A 156 -5.60 2.46 -20.59
N PHE A 157 -4.54 3.29 -20.62
CA PHE A 157 -3.76 3.65 -19.45
C PHE A 157 -4.05 5.12 -19.07
N GLY A 158 -4.29 5.40 -17.79
CA GLY A 158 -4.61 6.73 -17.31
C GLY A 158 -4.47 6.89 -15.81
N VAL A 159 -4.69 8.12 -15.35
CA VAL A 159 -4.71 8.44 -13.92
C VAL A 159 -5.94 7.80 -13.28
N GLU A 160 -5.74 7.15 -12.13
CA GLU A 160 -6.83 6.67 -11.29
C GLU A 160 -7.23 7.76 -10.28
N GLU A 161 -6.30 8.18 -9.44
CA GLU A 161 -6.51 9.24 -8.45
C GLU A 161 -5.18 9.81 -7.90
N PRO A 162 -5.20 10.97 -7.22
CA PRO A 162 -4.04 11.49 -6.51
C PRO A 162 -3.59 10.57 -5.37
N ALA A 163 -2.27 10.59 -5.09
CA ALA A 163 -1.63 9.95 -3.95
C ALA A 163 -0.59 10.91 -3.34
N PRO A 164 -1.03 11.93 -2.58
CA PRO A 164 -0.16 12.99 -2.11
C PRO A 164 0.90 12.50 -1.12
N PHE A 165 2.10 13.08 -1.20
CA PHE A 165 3.20 12.80 -0.30
C PHE A 165 4.00 14.04 0.06
N ILE A 166 4.77 13.98 1.15
CA ILE A 166 5.76 14.99 1.51
C ILE A 166 7.14 14.43 1.17
N ASP A 167 7.90 15.16 0.35
CA ASP A 167 9.30 14.85 0.07
C ASP A 167 10.19 15.28 1.26
N LEU A 168 10.99 14.34 1.77
CA LEU A 168 11.84 14.52 2.95
C LEU A 168 13.34 14.47 2.63
N VAL A 169 13.72 14.32 1.37
CA VAL A 169 15.13 14.12 0.98
C VAL A 169 16.07 15.20 1.55
N GLU A 170 15.61 16.46 1.62
CA GLU A 170 16.39 17.61 2.12
C GLU A 170 15.86 18.16 3.45
N ILE A 171 15.02 17.39 4.16
CA ILE A 171 14.41 17.82 5.43
C ILE A 171 15.05 17.03 6.57
N THR A 172 15.63 17.74 7.52
CA THR A 172 16.32 17.15 8.68
C THR A 172 15.58 17.36 9.98
N THR A 173 14.65 18.34 10.02
CA THR A 173 13.84 18.64 11.20
C THR A 173 12.39 18.93 10.85
N PHE A 174 11.50 18.75 11.81
CA PHE A 174 10.09 19.11 11.66
C PHE A 174 9.91 20.62 11.43
N ASP A 175 10.73 21.46 12.06
CA ASP A 175 10.66 22.91 11.87
C ASP A 175 11.09 23.34 10.45
N GLU A 176 12.10 22.71 9.85
CA GLU A 176 12.45 22.93 8.43
C GLU A 176 11.29 22.61 7.50
N HIS A 177 10.57 21.52 7.77
CA HIS A 177 9.35 21.23 7.01
C HIS A 177 8.31 22.35 7.17
N LEU A 178 8.04 22.80 8.41
CA LEU A 178 7.08 23.87 8.65
C LEU A 178 7.46 25.17 7.93
N GLU A 179 8.75 25.50 7.80
CA GLU A 179 9.19 26.71 7.07
C GLU A 179 8.89 26.64 5.56
N ARG A 180 8.69 25.45 4.98
CA ARG A 180 8.27 25.27 3.58
C ARG A 180 6.77 25.50 3.36
N LEU A 181 5.96 25.50 4.44
CA LEU A 181 4.52 25.73 4.36
C LEU A 181 4.18 27.21 4.26
N ASP A 182 3.01 27.49 3.72
CA ASP A 182 2.42 28.82 3.80
C ASP A 182 2.34 29.30 5.24
N LYS A 183 2.49 30.62 5.43
CA LYS A 183 2.49 31.25 6.76
C LYS A 183 1.24 30.88 7.58
N LYS A 184 0.08 30.81 6.93
CA LYS A 184 -1.20 30.47 7.58
C LYS A 184 -1.15 29.03 8.12
N GLU A 185 -0.79 28.05 7.29
CA GLU A 185 -0.78 26.64 7.66
C GLU A 185 0.28 26.36 8.74
N ARG A 186 1.48 26.94 8.58
CA ARG A 186 2.54 26.86 9.58
C ARG A 186 2.10 27.37 10.96
N HIS A 187 1.46 28.55 11.00
CA HIS A 187 0.94 29.12 12.25
C HIS A 187 -0.16 28.25 12.86
N GLU A 188 -1.06 27.71 12.04
CA GLU A 188 -2.16 26.88 12.49
C GLU A 188 -1.65 25.55 13.07
N ILE A 189 -0.70 24.88 12.43
CA ILE A 189 -0.08 23.65 12.94
C ILE A 189 0.61 23.94 14.27
N ARG A 190 1.48 24.97 14.34
CA ARG A 190 2.15 25.35 15.60
C ARG A 190 1.16 25.68 16.73
N ARG A 191 0.05 26.35 16.41
CA ARG A 191 -1.00 26.65 17.38
C ARG A 191 -1.67 25.39 17.92
N LYS A 192 -1.97 24.43 17.05
CA LYS A 192 -2.58 23.15 17.41
C LYS A 192 -1.64 22.31 18.31
N LEU A 193 -0.36 22.25 17.94
CA LEU A 193 0.66 21.53 18.74
C LEU A 193 0.82 22.12 20.14
N ARG A 194 0.95 23.46 20.26
CA ARG A 194 1.04 24.13 21.59
C ARG A 194 -0.20 23.89 22.45
N ARG A 195 -1.40 23.87 21.84
CA ARG A 195 -2.63 23.58 22.58
C ARG A 195 -2.64 22.16 23.13
N ALA A 196 -2.21 21.19 22.34
CA ALA A 196 -2.13 19.80 22.77
C ALA A 196 -1.08 19.61 23.87
N GLU A 197 0.06 20.26 23.74
CA GLU A 197 1.11 20.27 24.79
C GLU A 197 0.57 20.84 26.10
N ALA A 198 -0.12 21.99 26.06
CA ALA A 198 -0.75 22.62 27.23
C ALA A 198 -1.85 21.73 27.84
N ALA A 199 -2.49 20.85 27.06
CA ALA A 199 -3.45 19.86 27.54
C ALA A 199 -2.81 18.53 27.99
N GLY A 200 -1.49 18.48 28.13
CA GLY A 200 -0.76 17.30 28.59
C GLY A 200 -0.82 16.10 27.66
N VAL A 201 -1.01 16.32 26.33
CA VAL A 201 -1.09 15.23 25.37
C VAL A 201 0.27 14.55 25.22
N GLN A 202 0.24 13.23 25.32
CA GLN A 202 1.37 12.36 25.05
C GLN A 202 1.06 11.49 23.83
N ILE A 203 2.05 11.33 22.95
CA ILE A 203 1.97 10.44 21.78
C ILE A 203 3.07 9.40 21.89
N SER A 204 2.71 8.15 21.72
CA SER A 204 3.67 7.04 21.75
C SER A 204 3.28 5.94 20.78
N ALA A 205 4.27 5.24 20.24
CA ALA A 205 4.03 4.02 19.50
C ALA A 205 3.55 2.90 20.44
N SER A 206 2.62 2.10 19.94
CA SER A 206 2.21 0.86 20.59
C SER A 206 3.42 -0.06 20.77
N LYS A 207 3.49 -0.70 21.92
CA LYS A 207 4.49 -1.75 22.20
C LYS A 207 3.99 -3.14 21.85
N ASP A 208 2.69 -3.30 21.74
CA ASP A 208 2.01 -4.55 21.38
C ASP A 208 0.79 -4.22 20.53
N LEU A 209 0.98 -4.39 19.20
CA LEU A 209 -0.07 -4.10 18.21
C LEU A 209 -1.35 -4.91 18.45
N THR A 210 -1.19 -6.16 18.87
CA THR A 210 -2.34 -7.07 19.10
C THR A 210 -3.17 -6.61 20.29
N THR A 211 -2.52 -6.19 21.35
CA THR A 211 -3.18 -5.66 22.57
C THR A 211 -3.85 -4.31 22.31
N ASP A 212 -3.27 -3.43 21.48
CA ASP A 212 -3.79 -2.09 21.21
C ASP A 212 -4.78 -2.05 20.02
N LEU A 213 -4.93 -3.13 19.23
CA LEU A 213 -5.87 -3.20 18.11
C LEU A 213 -7.33 -2.89 18.50
N PRO A 214 -7.89 -3.41 19.60
CA PRO A 214 -9.26 -3.06 20.01
C PRO A 214 -9.46 -1.56 20.23
N GLU A 215 -8.45 -0.86 20.74
CA GLU A 215 -8.50 0.57 20.97
C GLU A 215 -8.47 1.35 19.64
N PHE A 216 -7.64 0.93 18.68
CA PHE A 216 -7.67 1.49 17.32
C PHE A 216 -9.04 1.32 16.67
N ILE A 217 -9.66 0.11 16.75
CA ILE A 217 -10.99 -0.17 16.21
C ILE A 217 -12.04 0.72 16.87
N ARG A 218 -12.01 0.86 18.20
CA ARG A 218 -12.92 1.74 18.96
C ARG A 218 -12.84 3.19 18.46
N LEU A 219 -11.62 3.73 18.32
CA LEU A 219 -11.38 5.09 17.88
C LEU A 219 -11.75 5.30 16.41
N HIS A 220 -11.53 4.30 15.57
CA HIS A 220 -11.95 4.34 14.18
C HIS A 220 -13.49 4.37 14.06
N ARG A 221 -14.19 3.52 14.83
CA ARG A 221 -15.66 3.53 14.91
C ARG A 221 -16.19 4.88 15.40
N ALA A 222 -15.58 5.45 16.43
CA ALA A 222 -15.99 6.75 16.98
C ALA A 222 -15.90 7.87 15.94
N ARG A 223 -14.89 7.84 15.07
CA ARG A 223 -14.68 8.85 14.03
C ARG A 223 -15.57 8.65 12.80
N TRP A 224 -15.69 7.43 12.30
CA TRP A 224 -16.23 7.13 10.99
C TRP A 224 -17.65 6.55 11.01
N GLY A 225 -18.08 5.99 12.14
CA GLY A 225 -19.40 5.36 12.29
C GLY A 225 -19.66 4.33 11.18
N GLU A 226 -20.83 4.40 10.58
CA GLU A 226 -21.26 3.49 9.50
C GLU A 226 -20.51 3.70 8.17
N SER A 227 -19.83 4.82 7.98
CA SER A 227 -18.97 5.06 6.81
C SER A 227 -17.58 4.46 6.95
N GLY A 228 -17.23 3.95 8.13
CA GLY A 228 -15.93 3.37 8.45
C GLY A 228 -15.78 1.91 8.03
N LEU A 229 -14.58 1.36 8.29
CA LEU A 229 -14.27 -0.04 8.01
C LEU A 229 -14.97 -0.99 8.98
N PHE A 230 -14.92 -0.71 10.28
CA PHE A 230 -15.31 -1.62 11.34
C PHE A 230 -16.79 -1.46 11.74
N THR A 231 -17.68 -1.52 10.77
CA THR A 231 -19.15 -1.46 11.01
C THR A 231 -19.65 -2.70 11.74
N ALA A 232 -20.87 -2.64 12.31
CA ALA A 232 -21.52 -3.77 12.96
C ALA A 232 -22.13 -4.76 11.95
N THR A 233 -21.45 -5.01 10.82
CA THR A 233 -21.88 -5.88 9.74
C THR A 233 -20.87 -7.00 9.50
N GLU A 234 -21.23 -8.01 8.70
CA GLU A 234 -20.31 -9.07 8.30
C GLU A 234 -19.07 -8.50 7.56
N LYS A 235 -19.26 -7.46 6.75
CA LYS A 235 -18.16 -6.73 6.13
C LYS A 235 -17.21 -6.17 7.19
N GLY A 236 -17.72 -5.47 8.21
CA GLY A 236 -16.89 -4.93 9.30
C GLY A 236 -16.17 -6.02 10.09
N ALA A 237 -16.77 -7.20 10.26
CA ALA A 237 -16.10 -8.34 10.88
C ALA A 237 -14.94 -8.88 10.02
N SER A 238 -15.06 -8.87 8.68
CA SER A 238 -13.97 -9.23 7.77
C SER A 238 -12.82 -8.23 7.86
N GLU A 239 -13.13 -6.94 7.97
CA GLU A 239 -12.12 -5.89 8.16
C GLU A 239 -11.35 -6.05 9.50
N GLU A 240 -12.05 -6.43 10.57
CA GLU A 240 -11.41 -6.73 11.85
C GLU A 240 -10.51 -7.97 11.75
N ARG A 241 -10.94 -9.03 11.03
CA ARG A 241 -10.10 -10.21 10.78
C ARG A 241 -8.84 -9.83 10.01
N PHE A 242 -8.96 -9.03 8.95
CA PHE A 242 -7.83 -8.53 8.18
C PHE A 242 -6.82 -7.79 9.07
N MET A 243 -7.29 -6.81 9.86
CA MET A 243 -6.42 -6.04 10.75
C MET A 243 -5.76 -6.91 11.83
N ARG A 244 -6.49 -7.84 12.40
CA ARG A 244 -5.95 -8.78 13.40
C ARG A 244 -4.86 -9.66 12.80
N GLU A 245 -5.10 -10.19 11.62
CA GLU A 245 -4.14 -11.05 10.92
C GLU A 245 -2.86 -10.29 10.56
N ILE A 246 -2.98 -9.11 9.95
CA ILE A 246 -1.79 -8.35 9.55
C ILE A 246 -1.00 -7.83 10.77
N PHE A 247 -1.66 -7.47 11.88
CA PHE A 247 -0.98 -7.04 13.10
C PHE A 247 -0.17 -8.16 13.76
N SER A 248 -0.61 -9.42 13.58
CA SER A 248 0.08 -10.59 14.13
C SER A 248 1.17 -11.16 13.21
N THR A 249 1.07 -10.94 11.90
CA THR A 249 1.92 -11.61 10.90
C THR A 249 2.89 -10.69 10.16
N ALA A 250 2.66 -9.37 10.21
CA ALA A 250 3.55 -8.42 9.55
C ALA A 250 4.97 -8.48 10.12
N PRO A 251 6.00 -8.28 9.28
CA PRO A 251 7.38 -8.19 9.75
C PRO A 251 7.54 -7.10 10.82
N ALA A 252 8.42 -7.35 11.77
CA ALA A 252 8.73 -6.38 12.83
C ALA A 252 9.13 -5.03 12.24
N GLY A 253 8.54 -3.95 12.76
CA GLY A 253 8.81 -2.58 12.30
C GLY A 253 8.08 -2.16 11.01
N MET A 254 7.35 -3.07 10.34
CA MET A 254 6.55 -2.71 9.16
C MET A 254 5.32 -1.88 9.54
N ILE A 255 4.70 -2.18 10.68
CA ILE A 255 3.50 -1.47 11.17
C ILE A 255 3.86 -0.66 12.40
N THR A 256 3.44 0.59 12.42
CA THR A 256 3.49 1.45 13.61
C THR A 256 2.08 1.96 13.90
N LEU A 257 1.59 1.70 15.10
CA LEU A 257 0.36 2.28 15.64
C LEU A 257 0.73 3.35 16.67
N LEU A 258 0.48 4.62 16.33
CA LEU A 258 0.63 5.74 17.26
C LEU A 258 -0.65 5.94 18.05
N LEU A 259 -0.52 6.14 19.36
CA LEU A 259 -1.63 6.43 20.27
C LEU A 259 -1.40 7.79 20.92
N ALA A 260 -2.40 8.68 20.82
CA ALA A 260 -2.43 9.96 21.52
C ALA A 260 -3.36 9.88 22.74
N ARG A 261 -2.88 10.31 23.89
CA ARG A 261 -3.60 10.22 25.17
C ARG A 261 -3.34 11.43 26.05
N ASN A 262 -4.28 11.75 26.95
CA ASN A 262 -4.10 12.67 28.06
C ASN A 262 -4.99 12.27 29.24
N GLU A 263 -4.91 13.01 30.38
CA GLU A 263 -5.71 12.70 31.57
C GLU A 263 -7.21 12.88 31.36
N GLU A 264 -7.64 13.85 30.56
CA GLU A 264 -9.05 14.19 30.35
C GLU A 264 -9.81 13.13 29.53
N PHE A 265 -9.20 12.64 28.44
CA PHE A 265 -9.88 11.76 27.47
C PHE A 265 -9.36 10.31 27.49
N GLY A 266 -8.29 10.01 28.24
CA GLY A 266 -7.57 8.75 28.08
C GLY A 266 -6.92 8.66 26.70
N THR A 267 -6.98 7.49 26.05
CA THR A 267 -6.56 7.36 24.65
C THR A 267 -7.66 7.89 23.73
N PHE A 268 -7.39 8.97 23.01
CA PHE A 268 -8.40 9.67 22.21
C PHE A 268 -8.10 9.69 20.70
N ALA A 269 -6.92 9.29 20.27
CA ALA A 269 -6.61 9.15 18.85
C ALA A 269 -5.60 8.03 18.60
N ALA A 270 -5.71 7.44 17.41
CA ALA A 270 -4.79 6.42 16.93
C ALA A 270 -4.48 6.65 15.45
N GLY A 271 -3.20 6.54 15.06
CA GLY A 271 -2.74 6.63 13.69
C GLY A 271 -1.95 5.39 13.31
N LEU A 272 -2.33 4.78 12.20
CA LEU A 272 -1.72 3.57 11.68
C LEU A 272 -0.81 3.91 10.51
N PHE A 273 0.44 3.48 10.59
CA PHE A 273 1.45 3.71 9.57
C PHE A 273 2.03 2.39 9.07
N LEU A 274 2.30 2.32 7.78
CA LEU A 274 3.10 1.27 7.15
C LEU A 274 4.46 1.82 6.77
N ARG A 275 5.51 1.03 6.99
CA ARG A 275 6.89 1.40 6.69
C ARG A 275 7.50 0.45 5.68
N ASP A 276 8.19 1.01 4.70
CA ASP A 276 9.12 0.32 3.82
C ASP A 276 10.42 1.15 3.68
N ALA A 277 11.33 0.72 2.81
CA ALA A 277 12.60 1.44 2.59
C ALA A 277 12.42 2.84 1.96
N ASN A 278 11.26 3.10 1.34
CA ASN A 278 11.01 4.30 0.53
C ASN A 278 10.09 5.32 1.21
N ALA A 279 9.33 4.91 2.23
CA ALA A 279 8.36 5.79 2.84
C ALA A 279 7.86 5.32 4.22
N LEU A 280 7.42 6.27 5.02
CA LEU A 280 6.41 6.05 6.05
C LEU A 280 5.05 6.41 5.45
N ARG A 281 4.10 5.47 5.45
CA ARG A 281 2.79 5.64 4.82
C ARG A 281 1.71 5.80 5.87
N TYR A 282 1.01 6.93 5.86
CA TYR A 282 -0.09 7.19 6.79
C TYR A 282 -1.34 6.45 6.31
N TRP A 283 -1.51 5.21 6.78
CA TRP A 283 -2.49 4.28 6.21
C TRP A 283 -3.91 4.52 6.72
N ASN A 284 -4.09 4.73 8.03
CA ASN A 284 -5.42 4.91 8.60
C ASN A 284 -5.36 5.66 9.93
N ALA A 285 -6.51 6.20 10.36
CA ALA A 285 -6.61 6.86 11.65
C ALA A 285 -8.02 6.74 12.26
N GLY A 286 -8.05 6.74 13.58
CA GLY A 286 -9.25 6.89 14.38
C GLY A 286 -9.11 8.02 15.39
N GLY A 287 -10.23 8.51 15.91
CA GLY A 287 -10.19 9.57 16.93
C GLY A 287 -11.54 9.82 17.55
N ASP A 288 -11.53 10.18 18.83
CA ASP A 288 -12.73 10.55 19.56
C ASP A 288 -13.19 11.96 19.14
N ILE A 289 -14.45 12.09 18.78
CA ILE A 289 -15.07 13.37 18.40
C ILE A 289 -15.05 14.35 19.58
N ALA A 290 -15.14 13.86 20.81
CA ALA A 290 -15.07 14.70 22.01
C ALA A 290 -13.72 15.44 22.12
N ALA A 291 -12.62 14.80 21.69
CA ALA A 291 -11.27 15.38 21.71
C ALA A 291 -10.93 16.19 20.43
N ARG A 292 -11.90 16.47 19.55
CA ARG A 292 -11.65 17.19 18.27
C ARG A 292 -10.93 18.55 18.45
N ALA A 293 -11.17 19.22 19.58
CA ALA A 293 -10.51 20.48 19.90
C ALA A 293 -8.99 20.36 19.99
N LEU A 294 -8.46 19.17 20.30
CA LEU A 294 -7.02 18.87 20.36
C LEU A 294 -6.42 18.60 18.98
N SER A 295 -7.24 18.57 17.91
CA SER A 295 -6.79 18.35 16.53
C SER A 295 -6.00 17.05 16.33
N PRO A 296 -6.56 15.88 16.67
CA PRO A 296 -5.84 14.60 16.71
C PRO A 296 -5.12 14.25 15.41
N GLY A 297 -5.72 14.54 14.25
CA GLY A 297 -5.09 14.28 12.95
C GLY A 297 -3.77 15.04 12.75
N VAL A 298 -3.69 16.30 13.20
CA VAL A 298 -2.46 17.10 13.11
C VAL A 298 -1.39 16.57 14.06
N LEU A 299 -1.79 16.08 15.24
CA LEU A 299 -0.86 15.49 16.21
C LEU A 299 -0.23 14.22 15.67
N LEU A 300 -1.04 13.31 15.13
CA LEU A 300 -0.59 12.05 14.55
C LEU A 300 0.30 12.29 13.33
N PHE A 301 -0.09 13.25 12.47
CA PHE A 301 0.72 13.69 11.33
C PHE A 301 2.09 14.20 11.79
N ALA A 302 2.12 15.17 12.71
CA ALA A 302 3.37 15.79 13.17
C ALA A 302 4.33 14.75 13.78
N HIS A 303 3.79 13.81 14.55
CA HIS A 303 4.59 12.74 15.13
C HIS A 303 5.09 11.74 14.06
N GLY A 304 4.22 11.34 13.12
CA GLY A 304 4.60 10.49 12.00
C GLY A 304 5.66 11.14 11.11
N LEU A 305 5.53 12.44 10.83
CA LEU A 305 6.53 13.19 10.05
C LEU A 305 7.88 13.24 10.79
N THR A 306 7.86 13.53 12.10
CA THR A 306 9.07 13.52 12.92
C THR A 306 9.74 12.14 12.93
N MET A 307 8.96 11.07 12.99
CA MET A 307 9.44 9.70 12.85
C MET A 307 10.13 9.47 11.50
N ALA A 308 9.45 9.81 10.40
CA ALA A 308 9.99 9.62 9.04
C ALA A 308 11.31 10.37 8.86
N ILE A 309 11.42 11.61 9.37
CA ILE A 309 12.65 12.42 9.35
C ILE A 309 13.75 11.75 10.17
N SER A 310 13.46 11.33 11.41
CA SER A 310 14.46 10.71 12.30
C SER A 310 15.02 9.40 11.75
N GLU A 311 14.20 8.67 11.00
CA GLU A 311 14.55 7.43 10.33
C GLU A 311 15.17 7.63 8.94
N LYS A 312 15.30 8.90 8.52
CA LYS A 312 15.84 9.30 7.20
C LYS A 312 15.10 8.66 6.03
N LEU A 313 13.79 8.47 6.17
CA LEU A 313 12.96 8.01 5.07
C LEU A 313 12.79 9.14 4.05
N PRO A 314 12.82 8.83 2.75
CA PRO A 314 12.75 9.86 1.71
C PRO A 314 11.39 10.56 1.61
N ARG A 315 10.31 9.96 2.17
CA ARG A 315 8.97 10.57 2.13
C ARG A 315 8.04 10.15 3.27
N LEU A 316 7.11 11.03 3.60
CA LEU A 316 5.86 10.68 4.27
C LEU A 316 4.75 10.64 3.22
N ASP A 317 4.12 9.50 3.04
CA ASP A 317 3.14 9.22 2.00
C ASP A 317 1.74 9.14 2.61
N PHE A 318 0.81 10.00 2.17
CA PHE A 318 -0.57 10.03 2.65
C PHE A 318 -1.48 9.05 1.93
N LEU A 319 -0.91 8.26 1.01
CA LEU A 319 -1.67 7.33 0.20
C LEU A 319 -2.75 8.03 -0.66
N ARG A 320 -3.65 7.26 -1.25
CA ARG A 320 -4.66 7.76 -2.17
C ARG A 320 -5.64 8.74 -1.54
N GLY A 321 -6.22 9.57 -2.39
CA GLY A 321 -7.23 10.57 -2.02
C GLY A 321 -6.70 12.00 -2.01
N ASN A 322 -7.59 12.94 -2.26
CA ASN A 322 -7.29 14.36 -2.44
C ASN A 322 -7.80 15.23 -1.28
N GLU A 323 -7.85 14.69 -0.08
CA GLU A 323 -8.35 15.41 1.08
C GLU A 323 -7.49 16.65 1.39
N ALA A 324 -8.15 17.79 1.57
CA ALA A 324 -7.51 19.09 1.72
C ALA A 324 -6.43 19.15 2.82
N TYR A 325 -6.63 18.40 3.93
CA TYR A 325 -5.67 18.41 5.03
C TYR A 325 -4.27 17.90 4.63
N LYS A 326 -4.18 17.00 3.63
CA LYS A 326 -2.90 16.49 3.13
C LYS A 326 -2.05 17.62 2.56
N TYR A 327 -2.68 18.49 1.76
CA TYR A 327 -2.04 19.65 1.15
C TYR A 327 -1.76 20.75 2.17
N GLU A 328 -2.66 20.98 3.13
CA GLU A 328 -2.42 21.87 4.28
C GLU A 328 -1.19 21.41 5.10
N CYS A 329 -0.90 20.12 5.10
CA CYS A 329 0.31 19.57 5.70
C CYS A 329 1.56 19.67 4.80
N GLY A 330 1.44 20.21 3.58
CA GLY A 330 2.56 20.41 2.66
C GLY A 330 2.79 19.26 1.67
N ALA A 331 1.81 18.37 1.49
CA ALA A 331 1.93 17.32 0.48
C ALA A 331 1.85 17.89 -0.94
N VAL A 332 2.54 17.24 -1.85
CA VAL A 332 2.48 17.45 -3.29
C VAL A 332 1.93 16.20 -3.96
N ASP A 333 1.31 16.37 -5.15
CA ASP A 333 0.70 15.25 -5.86
C ASP A 333 1.75 14.27 -6.42
N ALA A 334 1.57 13.00 -6.08
CA ALA A 334 1.83 11.89 -6.98
C ALA A 334 0.49 11.33 -7.46
N GLN A 335 0.53 10.33 -8.33
CA GLN A 335 -0.66 9.73 -8.90
C GLN A 335 -0.56 8.22 -8.88
N VAL A 336 -1.65 7.57 -8.53
CA VAL A 336 -1.85 6.18 -8.88
C VAL A 336 -2.54 6.09 -10.24
N MET A 337 -2.15 5.08 -10.99
CA MET A 337 -2.56 4.85 -12.37
C MET A 337 -3.42 3.61 -12.47
N GLN A 338 -4.20 3.53 -13.54
CA GLN A 338 -4.99 2.36 -13.91
C GLN A 338 -4.72 1.94 -15.35
N LEU A 339 -4.79 0.64 -15.59
CA LEU A 339 -4.75 0.05 -16.92
C LEU A 339 -6.03 -0.77 -17.13
N GLN A 340 -6.81 -0.42 -18.14
CA GLN A 340 -8.06 -1.09 -18.48
C GLN A 340 -7.95 -1.77 -19.83
N VAL A 341 -8.42 -3.02 -19.92
CA VAL A 341 -8.52 -3.77 -21.17
C VAL A 341 -9.92 -4.39 -21.22
N PRO A 342 -10.84 -3.88 -22.02
CA PRO A 342 -12.17 -4.48 -22.22
C PRO A 342 -12.07 -5.94 -22.68
N ALA A 343 -13.14 -6.73 -22.51
CA ALA A 343 -13.20 -8.12 -22.98
C ALA A 343 -13.03 -8.24 -24.50
#